data_e36699c9f2d57453e3db25441c87fd2c
#
_entry.id   e36699c9f2d57453e3db25441c87fd2c
#
_cell.length_a   1.000
_cell.length_b   1.000
_cell.length_c   1.000
_cell.angle_alpha   90.00
_cell.angle_beta   90.00
_cell.angle_gamma   90.00
#
_symmetry.space_group_name_H-M   'P 1'
#
loop_
_entity.id
_entity.type
_entity.pdbx_description
1 polymer ?
#
loop_
_entity_poly.entity_id
_entity_poly.type
_entity_poly.pdbx_seq_one_letter_code
_entity_poly.pdbx_strand_id
1 'polypeptide(L)'
;RLIDYGFHAPTLSFPVAGTLMIEPTESEPRVELDRFCDAMIAIRGEIARVERGEWPADDNPLKNAPHTAQALLKADWPHAYTREDAAYPVAALRQQKYWAPVGRVDNVWGDRNLFCSCLPVGDLAQD
;
A
#
# COMPACT_ATOMS: atom_id res chain seq x y z
N ARG A 1 -3.41 -0.73 -0.37
CA ARG A 1 -3.37 -2.12 -0.85
C ARG A 1 -2.81 -2.25 -2.26
N LEU A 2 -3.03 -1.29 -3.15
CA LEU A 2 -2.44 -1.28 -4.49
C LEU A 2 -0.91 -1.41 -4.50
N ILE A 3 -0.23 -0.87 -3.48
CA ILE A 3 1.23 -1.01 -3.34
C ILE A 3 1.64 -2.48 -3.21
N ASP A 4 0.85 -3.31 -2.50
CA ASP A 4 1.11 -4.76 -2.42
C ASP A 4 0.98 -5.48 -3.77
N TYR A 5 0.21 -4.92 -4.69
CA TYR A 5 0.08 -5.39 -6.08
C TYR A 5 1.15 -4.80 -7.01
N GLY A 6 2.04 -3.95 -6.48
CA GLY A 6 3.13 -3.33 -7.24
C GLY A 6 2.73 -2.09 -8.03
N PHE A 7 1.69 -1.38 -7.55
CA PHE A 7 1.24 -0.14 -8.15
C PHE A 7 1.41 1.04 -7.20
N HIS A 8 1.76 2.18 -7.76
CA HIS A 8 1.67 3.44 -7.05
C HIS A 8 0.20 3.77 -6.77
N ALA A 9 -0.10 4.24 -5.56
CA ALA A 9 -1.47 4.59 -5.20
C ALA A 9 -1.95 5.82 -5.98
N PRO A 10 -3.14 5.77 -6.61
CA PRO A 10 -3.70 6.91 -7.31
C PRO A 10 -4.13 8.03 -6.34
N THR A 11 -4.30 9.23 -6.86
CA THR A 11 -4.76 10.38 -6.08
C THR A 11 -6.18 10.13 -5.56
N LEU A 12 -6.39 10.38 -4.26
CA LEU A 12 -7.66 10.20 -3.58
C LEU A 12 -8.41 11.53 -3.46
N SER A 13 -9.73 11.49 -3.69
CA SER A 13 -10.64 12.62 -3.48
C SER A 13 -10.29 13.88 -4.28
N PHE A 14 -9.73 13.72 -5.47
CA PHE A 14 -9.44 14.80 -6.40
C PHE A 14 -9.66 14.33 -7.86
N PRO A 15 -10.30 15.13 -8.73
CA PRO A 15 -10.97 16.42 -8.44
C PRO A 15 -12.32 16.26 -7.73
N VAL A 16 -12.84 15.03 -7.64
CA VAL A 16 -14.13 14.73 -7.00
C VAL A 16 -13.92 14.01 -5.67
N ALA A 17 -14.54 14.52 -4.61
CA ALA A 17 -14.46 13.92 -3.28
C ALA A 17 -14.94 12.45 -3.29
N GLY A 18 -14.22 11.58 -2.57
CA GLY A 18 -14.55 10.15 -2.42
C GLY A 18 -14.25 9.29 -3.65
N THR A 19 -13.53 9.82 -4.64
CA THR A 19 -13.12 9.07 -5.84
C THR A 19 -11.62 8.84 -5.90
N LEU A 20 -11.20 7.94 -6.79
CA LEU A 20 -9.80 7.76 -7.20
C LEU A 20 -9.61 8.38 -8.58
N MET A 21 -8.57 9.19 -8.73
CA MET A 21 -8.16 9.69 -10.04
C MET A 21 -7.11 8.74 -10.61
N ILE A 22 -7.49 7.98 -11.62
CA ILE A 22 -6.63 7.00 -12.30
C ILE A 22 -6.33 7.54 -13.69
N GLU A 23 -5.06 7.76 -13.98
CA GLU A 23 -4.59 8.40 -15.20
C GLU A 23 -3.47 7.57 -15.84
N PRO A 24 -3.82 6.52 -16.60
CA PRO A 24 -2.83 5.78 -17.35
C PRO A 24 -2.30 6.62 -18.51
N THR A 25 -0.99 6.60 -18.70
CA THR A 25 -0.38 7.26 -19.84
C THR A 25 -0.51 6.42 -21.11
N GLU A 26 -0.43 7.04 -22.28
CA GLU A 26 -0.44 6.36 -23.59
C GLU A 26 0.80 5.45 -23.80
N SER A 27 1.86 5.64 -23.01
CA SER A 27 3.07 4.82 -23.05
C SER A 27 2.95 3.52 -22.24
N GLU A 28 1.89 3.34 -21.45
CA GLU A 28 1.69 2.12 -20.69
C GLU A 28 1.33 0.94 -21.61
N PRO A 29 2.04 -0.19 -21.53
CA PRO A 29 1.71 -1.36 -22.32
C PRO A 29 0.39 -1.98 -21.85
N ARG A 30 -0.35 -2.59 -22.78
CA ARG A 30 -1.63 -3.22 -22.48
C ARG A 30 -1.56 -4.21 -21.30
N VAL A 31 -0.48 -4.98 -21.22
CA VAL A 31 -0.30 -5.96 -20.14
C VAL A 31 -0.29 -5.31 -18.74
N GLU A 32 0.25 -4.09 -18.62
CA GLU A 32 0.22 -3.34 -17.36
C GLU A 32 -1.17 -2.80 -17.05
N LEU A 33 -1.91 -2.36 -18.07
CA LEU A 33 -3.30 -1.93 -17.89
C LEU A 33 -4.18 -3.11 -17.45
N ASP A 34 -4.03 -4.26 -18.09
CA ASP A 34 -4.76 -5.47 -17.72
C ASP A 34 -4.40 -5.90 -16.28
N ARG A 35 -3.11 -5.87 -15.92
CA ARG A 35 -2.62 -6.17 -14.55
C ARG A 35 -3.21 -5.21 -13.52
N PHE A 36 -3.35 -3.93 -13.86
CA PHE A 36 -3.97 -2.94 -12.97
C PHE A 36 -5.46 -3.24 -12.77
N CYS A 37 -6.18 -3.55 -13.85
CA CYS A 37 -7.59 -3.94 -13.78
C CYS A 37 -7.79 -5.19 -12.91
N ASP A 38 -6.94 -6.21 -13.09
CA ASP A 38 -6.98 -7.44 -12.27
C ASP A 38 -6.73 -7.14 -10.79
N ALA A 39 -5.80 -6.23 -10.48
CA ALA A 39 -5.55 -5.79 -9.11
C ALA A 39 -6.78 -5.10 -8.51
N MET A 40 -7.45 -4.21 -9.24
CA MET A 40 -8.66 -3.53 -8.79
C MET A 40 -9.82 -4.52 -8.55
N ILE A 41 -9.99 -5.50 -9.43
CA ILE A 41 -10.99 -6.57 -9.29
C ILE A 41 -10.69 -7.42 -8.05
N ALA A 42 -9.43 -7.81 -7.86
CA ALA A 42 -9.00 -8.58 -6.70
C ALA A 42 -9.24 -7.80 -5.39
N ILE A 43 -8.86 -6.52 -5.34
CA ILE A 43 -9.10 -5.65 -4.17
C ILE A 43 -10.61 -5.50 -3.91
N ARG A 44 -11.45 -5.39 -4.93
CA ARG A 44 -12.92 -5.40 -4.74
C ARG A 44 -13.40 -6.72 -4.12
N GLY A 45 -12.78 -7.84 -4.50
CA GLY A 45 -13.02 -9.14 -3.89
C GLY A 45 -12.62 -9.18 -2.41
N GLU A 46 -11.47 -8.59 -2.06
CA GLU A 46 -11.02 -8.45 -0.66
C GLU A 46 -12.01 -7.60 0.17
N ILE A 47 -12.48 -6.48 -0.40
CA ILE A 47 -13.51 -5.64 0.23
C ILE A 47 -14.78 -6.47 0.51
N ALA A 48 -15.23 -7.26 -0.46
CA ALA A 48 -16.40 -8.11 -0.28
C ALA A 48 -16.21 -9.17 0.83
N ARG A 49 -15.01 -9.67 1.06
CA ARG A 49 -14.71 -10.57 2.18
C ARG A 49 -14.89 -9.84 3.53
N VAL A 50 -14.47 -8.60 3.64
CA VAL A 50 -14.71 -7.77 4.85
C VAL A 50 -16.21 -7.50 5.02
N GLU A 51 -16.92 -7.14 3.94
CA GLU A 51 -18.36 -6.87 3.96
C GLU A 51 -19.18 -8.09 4.42
N ARG A 52 -18.72 -9.30 4.10
CA ARG A 52 -19.35 -10.57 4.55
C ARG A 52 -18.92 -11.04 5.94
N GLY A 53 -18.00 -10.31 6.59
CA GLY A 53 -17.46 -10.66 7.90
C GLY A 53 -16.47 -11.83 7.90
N GLU A 54 -15.91 -12.20 6.74
CA GLU A 54 -14.83 -13.20 6.66
C GLU A 54 -13.54 -12.69 7.27
N TRP A 55 -13.29 -11.40 7.15
CA TRP A 55 -12.21 -10.68 7.82
C TRP A 55 -12.78 -9.56 8.70
N PRO A 56 -12.21 -9.33 9.89
CA PRO A 56 -12.60 -8.21 10.74
C PRO A 56 -12.40 -6.85 10.04
N ALA A 57 -13.27 -5.88 10.34
CA ALA A 57 -13.20 -4.55 9.74
C ALA A 57 -11.93 -3.79 10.15
N ASP A 58 -11.37 -4.09 11.30
CA ASP A 58 -10.19 -3.46 11.89
C ASP A 58 -8.88 -4.24 11.66
N ASP A 59 -8.96 -5.54 11.27
CA ASP A 59 -7.80 -6.37 10.98
C ASP A 59 -8.00 -7.18 9.69
N ASN A 60 -7.54 -6.63 8.58
CA ASN A 60 -7.62 -7.25 7.24
C ASN A 60 -6.50 -6.72 6.34
N PRO A 61 -6.23 -7.35 5.17
CA PRO A 61 -5.17 -6.93 4.27
C PRO A 61 -5.28 -5.50 3.76
N LEU A 62 -6.50 -4.96 3.62
CA LEU A 62 -6.72 -3.58 3.17
C LEU A 62 -6.32 -2.57 4.23
N LYS A 63 -6.65 -2.90 5.49
CA LYS A 63 -6.38 -2.02 6.65
C LYS A 63 -4.89 -1.97 6.98
N ASN A 64 -4.19 -3.11 6.84
CA ASN A 64 -2.80 -3.27 7.26
C ASN A 64 -1.78 -3.07 6.13
N ALA A 65 -2.23 -2.94 4.89
CA ALA A 65 -1.35 -2.67 3.75
C ALA A 65 -0.61 -1.32 3.90
N PRO A 66 0.57 -1.19 3.27
CA PRO A 66 1.29 -2.21 2.52
C PRO A 66 2.08 -3.18 3.44
N HIS A 67 2.29 -4.40 2.95
CA HIS A 67 3.00 -5.45 3.69
C HIS A 67 4.45 -5.52 3.24
N THR A 68 5.38 -5.30 4.18
CA THR A 68 6.82 -5.43 3.93
C THR A 68 7.27 -6.89 4.07
N ALA A 69 8.36 -7.28 3.39
CA ALA A 69 8.97 -8.59 3.61
C ALA A 69 9.33 -8.80 5.08
N GLN A 70 9.85 -7.77 5.75
CA GLN A 70 10.20 -7.85 7.17
C GLN A 70 8.99 -8.16 8.06
N ALA A 71 7.82 -7.56 7.78
CA ALA A 71 6.61 -7.84 8.55
C ALA A 71 6.16 -9.30 8.41
N LEU A 72 6.26 -9.86 7.19
CA LEU A 72 5.88 -11.23 6.90
C LEU A 72 6.84 -12.29 7.48
N LEU A 73 8.10 -11.93 7.69
CA LEU A 73 9.13 -12.82 8.24
C LEU A 73 9.14 -12.87 9.77
N LYS A 74 8.33 -12.07 10.45
CA LYS A 74 8.22 -12.15 11.92
C LYS A 74 7.72 -13.53 12.35
N ALA A 75 8.21 -13.99 13.51
CA ALA A 75 7.83 -15.30 14.04
C ALA A 75 6.32 -15.39 14.32
N ASP A 76 5.75 -14.35 14.92
CA ASP A 76 4.32 -14.23 15.17
C ASP A 76 3.60 -13.52 14.02
N TRP A 77 2.36 -13.95 13.80
CA TRP A 77 1.45 -13.35 12.83
C TRP A 77 0.09 -13.13 13.50
N PRO A 78 -0.13 -11.97 14.14
CA PRO A 78 -1.32 -11.73 14.96
C PRO A 78 -2.55 -11.29 14.16
N HIS A 79 -2.58 -11.56 12.86
CA HIS A 79 -3.64 -11.11 11.96
C HIS A 79 -4.65 -12.20 11.66
N ALA A 80 -5.90 -11.79 11.43
CA ALA A 80 -7.03 -12.66 11.09
C ALA A 80 -6.97 -13.20 9.64
N TYR A 81 -5.98 -12.81 8.86
CA TYR A 81 -5.73 -13.28 7.49
C TYR A 81 -4.35 -13.92 7.38
N THR A 82 -4.10 -14.68 6.32
CA THR A 82 -2.84 -15.41 6.17
C THR A 82 -1.73 -14.52 5.63
N ARG A 83 -0.45 -14.93 5.86
CA ARG A 83 0.70 -14.30 5.20
C ARG A 83 0.61 -14.39 3.67
N GLU A 84 -0.04 -15.43 3.17
CA GLU A 84 -0.32 -15.62 1.75
C GLU A 84 -1.27 -14.55 1.20
N ASP A 85 -2.40 -14.31 1.89
CA ASP A 85 -3.34 -13.23 1.55
C ASP A 85 -2.64 -11.86 1.57
N ALA A 86 -1.70 -11.67 2.49
CA ALA A 86 -0.90 -10.45 2.58
C ALA A 86 0.03 -10.26 1.39
N ALA A 87 0.85 -11.29 1.10
CA ALA A 87 1.96 -11.22 0.14
C ALA A 87 1.52 -11.46 -1.30
N TYR A 88 0.67 -12.46 -1.53
CA TYR A 88 0.38 -13.01 -2.85
C TYR A 88 -1.12 -13.09 -3.13
N PRO A 89 -1.85 -11.97 -3.07
CA PRO A 89 -3.30 -11.95 -3.27
C PRO A 89 -3.73 -12.42 -4.67
N VAL A 90 -2.80 -12.40 -5.65
CA VAL A 90 -2.97 -12.99 -6.99
C VAL A 90 -1.74 -13.79 -7.37
N ALA A 91 -1.94 -14.85 -8.15
CA ALA A 91 -0.89 -15.82 -8.49
C ALA A 91 0.33 -15.19 -9.21
N ALA A 92 0.11 -14.19 -10.04
CA ALA A 92 1.16 -13.50 -10.78
C ALA A 92 2.22 -12.87 -9.86
N LEU A 93 1.83 -12.43 -8.67
CA LEU A 93 2.76 -11.83 -7.70
C LEU A 93 3.78 -12.82 -7.12
N ARG A 94 3.59 -14.13 -7.29
CA ARG A 94 4.62 -15.12 -6.89
C ARG A 94 5.86 -15.06 -7.78
N GLN A 95 5.71 -14.57 -9.00
CA GLN A 95 6.82 -14.47 -9.97
C GLN A 95 7.42 -13.06 -10.00
N GLN A 96 6.59 -12.04 -9.83
CA GLN A 96 6.98 -10.62 -9.94
C GLN A 96 6.42 -9.80 -8.77
N LYS A 97 6.99 -10.02 -7.58
CA LYS A 97 6.58 -9.28 -6.37
C LYS A 97 7.43 -8.02 -6.19
N TYR A 98 6.76 -6.88 -6.14
CA TYR A 98 7.33 -5.68 -5.55
C TYR A 98 7.13 -5.71 -4.03
N TRP A 99 8.21 -5.56 -3.28
CA TRP A 99 8.16 -5.47 -1.83
C TRP A 99 8.21 -4.01 -1.38
N ALA A 100 7.16 -3.56 -0.72
CA ALA A 100 7.16 -2.22 -0.13
C ALA A 100 8.30 -2.08 0.89
N PRO A 101 9.13 -1.03 0.81
CA PRO A 101 10.23 -0.84 1.75
C PRO A 101 9.76 -0.47 3.16
N VAL A 102 8.59 0.15 3.27
CA VAL A 102 7.98 0.55 4.54
C VAL A 102 6.51 0.13 4.59
N GLY A 103 6.00 -0.15 5.78
CA GLY A 103 4.59 -0.41 6.02
C GLY A 103 3.76 0.87 6.03
N ARG A 104 2.58 0.80 6.66
CA ARG A 104 1.70 1.96 6.79
C ARG A 104 2.35 3.06 7.63
N VAL A 105 2.36 4.26 7.10
CA VAL A 105 2.89 5.45 7.75
C VAL A 105 1.77 6.19 8.48
N ASP A 106 2.03 6.62 9.71
CA ASP A 106 1.15 7.56 10.43
C ASP A 106 1.52 8.99 10.02
N ASN A 107 0.88 9.48 8.96
CA ASN A 107 1.12 10.82 8.44
C ASN A 107 0.76 11.91 9.46
N VAL A 108 -0.31 11.71 10.23
CA VAL A 108 -0.77 12.70 11.22
C VAL A 108 0.25 12.87 12.33
N TRP A 109 0.81 11.74 12.81
CA TRP A 109 1.88 11.80 13.79
C TRP A 109 3.15 12.43 13.19
N GLY A 110 3.53 12.02 11.98
CA GLY A 110 4.70 12.55 11.28
C GLY A 110 4.65 14.05 11.08
N ASP A 111 3.51 14.57 10.64
CA ASP A 111 3.31 16.03 10.43
C ASP A 111 3.42 16.83 11.73
N ARG A 112 3.08 16.22 12.86
CA ARG A 112 3.16 16.86 14.18
C ARG A 112 4.50 16.68 14.88
N ASN A 113 5.31 15.72 14.42
CA ASN A 113 6.59 15.37 15.02
C ASN A 113 7.70 15.38 13.95
N LEU A 114 7.88 16.54 13.34
CA LEU A 114 8.92 16.73 12.33
C LEU A 114 10.30 16.50 12.94
N PHE A 115 11.09 15.65 12.30
CA PHE A 115 12.50 15.48 12.59
C PHE A 115 13.30 16.23 11.54
N CYS A 116 14.01 17.29 11.96
CA CYS A 116 14.93 18.01 11.10
C CYS A 116 16.37 17.64 11.46
N SER A 117 17.09 17.08 10.50
CA SER A 117 18.53 16.79 10.63
C SER A 117 19.41 17.91 10.04
N CYS A 118 18.81 18.99 9.57
CA CYS A 118 19.54 20.14 9.06
C CYS A 118 20.19 20.91 10.20
N LEU A 119 21.47 21.24 10.06
CA LEU A 119 22.13 22.17 10.97
C LEU A 119 21.47 23.56 10.86
N PRO A 120 21.30 24.27 11.98
CA PRO A 120 20.90 25.67 11.95
C PRO A 120 21.82 26.50 11.05
N VAL A 121 21.25 27.44 10.32
CA VAL A 121 22.04 28.29 9.39
C VAL A 121 23.21 28.98 10.08
N GLY A 122 23.04 29.36 11.36
CA GLY A 122 24.11 29.95 12.17
C GLY A 122 25.32 29.04 12.40
N ASP A 123 25.10 27.72 12.39
CA ASP A 123 26.20 26.74 12.56
C ASP A 123 27.00 26.55 11.25
N LEU A 124 26.38 26.87 10.09
CA LEU A 124 27.03 26.83 8.77
C LEU A 124 27.82 28.11 8.45
N ALA A 125 27.69 29.14 9.27
CA ALA A 125 28.36 30.43 9.07
C ALA A 125 29.64 30.58 9.93
N GLN A 126 30.11 29.50 10.55
CA GLN A 126 31.30 29.47 11.42
C GLN A 126 32.53 28.92 10.71
N ASP A 127 32.86 29.45 9.52
CA ASP A 127 34.16 29.26 8.85
C ASP A 127 34.96 30.56 8.80
#